data_4346f9a51396929645d1a4303ae96a40
#
_entry.id   4346f9a51396929645d1a4303ae96a40
#
_cell.length_a   1.000
_cell.length_b   1.000
_cell.length_c   1.000
_cell.angle_alpha   90.00
_cell.angle_beta   90.00
_cell.angle_gamma   90.00
#
_symmetry.space_group_name_H-M   'P 1'
#
loop_
_entity.id
_entity.type
_entity.pdbx_description
1 polymer ?
#
loop_
_entity_poly.entity_id
_entity_poly.type
_entity_poly.pdbx_seq_one_letter_code
_entity_poly.pdbx_strand_id
1 'polypeptide(L)'
;MHTIAHKLLANAVMRLPQLGAGSLPLAAGAFATAVALGATPALANALFQAADLSQERFVLVAAPIGDGVRAQLNIYEQVKPTRPCFAVVPGTPAMVEPLLATFDFSGICNRFIDANGYSVRVGDADLATSYRLTVQRQSGDNVLLAVPTKAGAGPEMLVARTQGSGSGFLQLVFEPGWQLKRRAFGGRNLGHVYLYRDAWPAAAIQPGLPVAAPSPISGLSGTGR
;
A
#
# COMPACT_ATOMS: atom_id res chain seq x y z
N MET A 1 -57.59 3.77 12.47
CA MET A 1 -58.09 5.01 13.16
C MET A 1 -56.91 5.84 13.59
N HIS A 2 -56.91 7.11 13.22
CA HIS A 2 -56.04 8.24 13.65
C HIS A 2 -54.65 8.28 13.00
N THR A 3 -54.22 9.30 12.40
CA THR A 3 -54.73 10.60 11.84
C THR A 3 -53.44 11.32 11.45
N ILE A 4 -53.44 11.85 10.26
CA ILE A 4 -52.46 12.66 9.54
C ILE A 4 -52.18 13.96 10.30
N ALA A 5 -50.93 14.43 10.28
CA ALA A 5 -50.61 15.85 10.45
C ALA A 5 -49.52 16.29 9.51
N HIS A 6 -49.94 16.97 8.46
CA HIS A 6 -49.11 17.83 7.61
C HIS A 6 -48.69 19.10 8.38
N LYS A 7 -47.46 19.56 8.19
CA LYS A 7 -47.09 20.93 8.51
C LYS A 7 -46.20 21.53 7.46
N LEU A 8 -46.79 22.43 6.76
CA LEU A 8 -46.54 23.49 5.81
C LEU A 8 -45.14 24.14 5.84
N LEU A 9 -44.70 24.38 4.60
CA LEU A 9 -43.61 25.23 4.14
C LEU A 9 -43.81 26.72 4.55
N ALA A 10 -42.69 27.37 4.86
CA ALA A 10 -42.60 28.84 4.82
C ALA A 10 -41.44 29.24 3.89
N ASN A 11 -41.79 29.79 2.74
CA ASN A 11 -40.90 30.45 1.79
C ASN A 11 -40.45 31.79 2.38
N ALA A 12 -39.14 32.00 2.53
CA ALA A 12 -38.55 33.32 2.76
C ALA A 12 -37.92 33.80 1.45
N VAL A 13 -38.59 34.74 0.81
CA VAL A 13 -38.09 35.50 -0.35
C VAL A 13 -37.16 36.59 0.19
N MET A 14 -35.87 36.49 -0.06
CA MET A 14 -34.90 37.56 0.24
C MET A 14 -34.79 38.51 -0.94
N ARG A 15 -35.25 39.78 -0.74
CA ARG A 15 -35.12 40.89 -1.69
C ARG A 15 -33.69 41.43 -1.68
N LEU A 16 -33.08 41.52 -2.84
CA LEU A 16 -31.81 42.21 -3.10
C LEU A 16 -32.07 43.74 -3.14
N PRO A 17 -31.23 44.58 -2.54
CA PRO A 17 -31.24 46.02 -2.78
C PRO A 17 -30.47 46.37 -4.05
N GLN A 18 -31.09 47.18 -4.91
CA GLN A 18 -30.44 47.85 -6.03
C GLN A 18 -29.51 48.97 -5.53
N LEU A 19 -28.27 48.96 -5.97
CA LEU A 19 -27.32 50.04 -5.75
C LEU A 19 -27.16 50.84 -7.04
N GLY A 20 -27.33 52.14 -6.89
CA GLY A 20 -27.33 53.14 -7.92
C GLY A 20 -25.97 53.38 -8.57
N ALA A 21 -26.05 53.89 -9.79
CA ALA A 21 -24.95 54.35 -10.62
C ALA A 21 -24.29 55.59 -10.01
N GLY A 22 -23.01 55.50 -9.71
CA GLY A 22 -22.16 56.64 -9.30
C GLY A 22 -20.87 56.65 -10.14
N SER A 23 -20.61 57.79 -10.73
CA SER A 23 -19.57 58.13 -11.69
C SER A 23 -18.14 57.86 -11.24
N LEU A 24 -17.27 57.46 -12.17
CA LEU A 24 -15.81 57.31 -12.08
C LEU A 24 -15.07 58.63 -11.74
N PRO A 25 -13.93 58.50 -11.10
CA PRO A 25 -12.73 59.17 -11.57
C PRO A 25 -11.59 58.21 -11.91
N LEU A 26 -10.92 58.46 -13.01
CA LEU A 26 -9.62 57.93 -13.36
C LEU A 26 -8.60 58.27 -12.26
N ALA A 27 -7.93 57.28 -11.73
CA ALA A 27 -6.69 57.47 -10.98
C ALA A 27 -5.67 56.43 -11.39
N ALA A 28 -4.49 56.94 -11.63
CA ALA A 28 -3.30 56.30 -12.23
C ALA A 28 -2.80 55.03 -11.56
N GLY A 29 -2.10 54.28 -12.37
CA GLY A 29 -1.54 52.95 -12.09
C GLY A 29 -0.65 52.84 -10.87
N ALA A 30 -0.81 51.72 -10.22
CA ALA A 30 0.24 51.07 -9.44
C ALA A 30 0.28 49.60 -9.88
N PHE A 31 1.32 49.22 -10.63
CA PHE A 31 1.61 47.84 -10.92
C PHE A 31 2.02 47.18 -9.59
N ALA A 32 1.10 46.50 -8.94
CA ALA A 32 1.42 45.60 -7.86
C ALA A 32 1.93 44.29 -8.49
N THR A 33 3.25 44.10 -8.50
CA THR A 33 3.86 42.82 -8.76
C THR A 33 3.42 41.85 -7.66
N ALA A 34 2.44 41.03 -7.98
CA ALA A 34 2.07 39.86 -7.13
C ALA A 34 3.23 38.89 -7.14
N VAL A 35 4.04 38.92 -6.08
CA VAL A 35 4.98 37.82 -5.77
C VAL A 35 4.11 36.61 -5.47
N ALA A 36 4.02 35.69 -6.44
CA ALA A 36 3.46 34.38 -6.22
C ALA A 36 4.35 33.67 -5.20
N LEU A 37 3.97 33.74 -3.92
CA LEU A 37 4.49 32.85 -2.89
C LEU A 37 4.11 31.43 -3.34
N GLY A 38 5.09 30.71 -3.91
CA GLY A 38 4.96 29.30 -4.23
C GLY A 38 4.58 28.56 -2.96
N ALA A 39 3.33 28.15 -2.84
CA ALA A 39 2.88 27.23 -1.82
C ALA A 39 3.68 25.94 -2.05
N THR A 40 4.70 25.68 -1.23
CA THR A 40 5.31 24.36 -1.13
C THR A 40 4.19 23.37 -0.84
N PRO A 41 4.05 22.28 -1.62
CA PRO A 41 3.06 21.27 -1.29
C PRO A 41 3.37 20.79 0.13
N ALA A 42 2.48 21.06 1.06
CA ALA A 42 2.53 20.44 2.38
C ALA A 42 2.47 18.94 2.12
N LEU A 43 3.57 18.22 2.39
CA LEU A 43 3.58 16.77 2.42
C LEU A 43 2.51 16.38 3.45
N ALA A 44 1.37 15.93 2.98
CA ALA A 44 0.33 15.39 3.84
C ALA A 44 0.98 14.21 4.58
N ASN A 45 1.33 14.42 5.85
CA ASN A 45 1.82 13.33 6.69
C ASN A 45 0.81 12.21 6.60
N ALA A 46 1.26 11.03 6.17
CA ALA A 46 0.39 9.88 6.06
C ALA A 46 -0.32 9.68 7.40
N LEU A 47 -1.64 9.54 7.36
CA LEU A 47 -2.49 9.40 8.55
C LEU A 47 -1.95 8.29 9.48
N PHE A 48 -1.44 7.21 8.90
CA PHE A 48 -0.85 6.10 9.61
C PHE A 48 0.67 6.08 9.44
N GLN A 49 1.36 5.69 10.50
CA GLN A 49 2.80 5.49 10.54
C GLN A 49 3.13 4.01 10.38
N ALA A 50 4.36 3.72 9.95
CA ALA A 50 4.92 2.38 9.88
C ALA A 50 5.95 2.22 11.00
N ALA A 51 5.59 1.52 12.07
CA ALA A 51 6.46 1.23 13.20
C ALA A 51 7.20 -0.10 12.99
N ASP A 52 8.45 -0.17 13.44
CA ASP A 52 9.25 -1.39 13.37
C ASP A 52 8.65 -2.50 14.22
N LEU A 53 8.92 -3.73 13.83
CA LEU A 53 8.55 -4.94 14.56
C LEU A 53 9.64 -6.01 14.41
N SER A 54 9.63 -6.99 15.30
CA SER A 54 10.57 -8.13 15.32
C SER A 54 10.17 -9.13 14.24
N GLN A 55 10.90 -9.17 13.11
CA GLN A 55 10.57 -9.99 11.93
C GLN A 55 10.50 -11.49 12.28
N GLU A 56 11.35 -11.95 13.18
CA GLU A 56 11.46 -13.35 13.61
C GLU A 56 10.22 -13.90 14.33
N ARG A 57 9.32 -13.00 14.74
CA ARG A 57 8.02 -13.37 15.34
C ARG A 57 6.94 -13.64 14.31
N PHE A 58 7.25 -13.48 13.03
CA PHE A 58 6.27 -13.59 11.96
C PHE A 58 6.68 -14.66 10.95
N VAL A 59 5.69 -15.29 10.37
CA VAL A 59 5.85 -16.12 9.18
C VAL A 59 4.79 -15.76 8.17
N LEU A 60 5.21 -15.57 6.90
CA LEU A 60 4.33 -15.39 5.76
C LEU A 60 4.11 -16.75 5.11
N VAL A 61 2.89 -17.03 4.73
CA VAL A 61 2.50 -18.35 4.25
C VAL A 61 1.62 -18.24 3.01
N ALA A 62 1.96 -18.99 1.98
CA ALA A 62 1.07 -19.34 0.90
C ALA A 62 0.14 -20.46 1.41
N ALA A 63 -1.03 -20.09 1.94
CA ALA A 63 -1.99 -21.01 2.51
C ALA A 63 -2.93 -21.54 1.39
N PRO A 64 -3.09 -22.86 1.24
CA PRO A 64 -3.96 -23.42 0.19
C PRO A 64 -5.42 -23.05 0.42
N ILE A 65 -6.15 -22.85 -0.69
CA ILE A 65 -7.60 -22.58 -0.69
C ILE A 65 -8.30 -23.72 -1.40
N GLY A 66 -9.33 -24.27 -0.77
CA GLY A 66 -10.19 -25.32 -1.35
C GLY A 66 -9.38 -26.58 -1.70
N ASP A 67 -9.32 -26.92 -2.97
CA ASP A 67 -8.59 -28.08 -3.51
C ASP A 67 -7.04 -27.90 -3.52
N GLY A 68 -6.55 -26.76 -3.07
CA GLY A 68 -5.12 -26.47 -3.04
C GLY A 68 -4.52 -25.95 -4.35
N VAL A 69 -5.32 -25.81 -5.41
CA VAL A 69 -4.86 -25.22 -6.69
C VAL A 69 -4.52 -23.73 -6.51
N ARG A 70 -5.26 -23.05 -5.66
CA ARG A 70 -5.05 -21.64 -5.31
C ARG A 70 -4.48 -21.51 -3.90
N ALA A 71 -3.80 -20.39 -3.65
CA ALA A 71 -3.30 -20.04 -2.33
C ALA A 71 -3.63 -18.57 -2.02
N GLN A 72 -3.74 -18.28 -0.73
CA GLN A 72 -3.84 -16.91 -0.20
C GLN A 72 -2.68 -16.61 0.73
N LEU A 73 -2.41 -15.32 0.94
CA LEU A 73 -1.48 -14.90 1.97
C LEU A 73 -2.12 -15.07 3.35
N ASN A 74 -1.47 -15.83 4.20
CA ASN A 74 -1.68 -15.77 5.65
C ASN A 74 -0.39 -15.27 6.30
N ILE A 75 -0.52 -14.47 7.35
CA ILE A 75 0.59 -14.04 8.19
C ILE A 75 0.28 -14.51 9.61
N TYR A 76 1.19 -15.24 10.23
CA TYR A 76 1.08 -15.64 11.63
C TYR A 76 2.09 -14.87 12.46
N GLU A 77 1.68 -14.46 13.67
CA GLU A 77 2.53 -13.75 14.63
C GLU A 77 2.59 -14.51 15.95
N GLN A 78 3.79 -14.71 16.44
CA GLN A 78 4.07 -15.16 17.80
C GLN A 78 4.17 -13.93 18.72
N VAL A 79 3.09 -13.58 19.41
CA VAL A 79 3.06 -12.39 20.29
C VAL A 79 3.80 -12.65 21.60
N LYS A 80 3.55 -13.80 22.23
CA LYS A 80 4.23 -14.23 23.46
C LYS A 80 4.79 -15.65 23.29
N PRO A 81 5.98 -15.96 23.81
CA PRO A 81 6.65 -17.26 23.61
C PRO A 81 6.12 -18.38 24.54
N THR A 82 4.94 -18.22 25.14
CA THR A 82 4.39 -19.18 26.11
C THR A 82 3.87 -20.46 25.45
N ARG A 83 3.43 -20.37 24.19
CA ARG A 83 2.93 -21.49 23.39
C ARG A 83 3.24 -21.22 21.94
N PRO A 84 3.77 -22.18 21.18
CA PRO A 84 4.05 -21.96 19.77
C PRO A 84 2.75 -21.79 18.96
N CYS A 85 2.76 -20.81 18.04
CA CYS A 85 1.65 -20.53 17.13
C CYS A 85 1.83 -21.20 15.78
N PHE A 86 3.07 -21.48 15.40
CA PHE A 86 3.45 -22.18 14.18
C PHE A 86 4.80 -22.88 14.37
N ALA A 87 5.07 -23.83 13.51
CA ALA A 87 6.39 -24.42 13.33
C ALA A 87 6.81 -24.27 11.87
N VAL A 88 8.11 -24.09 11.62
CA VAL A 88 8.68 -24.08 10.27
C VAL A 88 9.51 -25.32 10.09
N VAL A 89 9.14 -26.13 9.09
CA VAL A 89 9.91 -27.31 8.69
C VAL A 89 10.83 -26.87 7.55
N PRO A 90 12.15 -26.92 7.75
CA PRO A 90 13.10 -26.52 6.72
C PRO A 90 12.97 -27.34 5.45
N GLY A 91 13.17 -26.71 4.31
CA GLY A 91 13.09 -27.34 2.97
C GLY A 91 13.14 -26.29 1.87
N THR A 92 13.05 -26.75 0.62
CA THR A 92 12.95 -25.89 -0.57
C THR A 92 11.82 -26.41 -1.45
N PRO A 93 10.60 -25.86 -1.27
CA PRO A 93 10.18 -24.82 -0.32
C PRO A 93 10.11 -25.30 1.13
N ALA A 94 10.28 -24.37 2.07
CA ALA A 94 10.02 -24.64 3.48
C ALA A 94 8.52 -24.72 3.73
N MET A 95 8.11 -25.63 4.64
CA MET A 95 6.72 -25.80 5.03
C MET A 95 6.45 -25.11 6.37
N VAL A 96 5.23 -24.60 6.52
CA VAL A 96 4.76 -24.05 7.78
C VAL A 96 3.64 -24.92 8.31
N GLU A 97 3.77 -25.38 9.53
CA GLU A 97 2.70 -26.04 10.26
C GLU A 97 2.01 -25.00 11.16
N PRO A 98 0.82 -24.48 10.76
CA PRO A 98 0.06 -23.61 11.63
C PRO A 98 -0.59 -24.46 12.71
N LEU A 99 -0.23 -24.22 13.97
CA LEU A 99 -0.71 -25.01 15.11
C LEU A 99 -2.12 -24.57 15.50
N LEU A 100 -3.06 -24.61 14.56
CA LEU A 100 -4.40 -24.03 14.68
C LEU A 100 -5.23 -24.70 15.79
N ALA A 101 -5.01 -25.99 16.09
CA ALA A 101 -5.70 -26.69 17.16
C ALA A 101 -5.37 -26.14 18.57
N THR A 102 -4.20 -25.52 18.69
CA THR A 102 -3.72 -24.90 19.93
C THR A 102 -3.48 -23.42 19.79
N PHE A 103 -3.97 -22.82 18.70
CA PHE A 103 -3.79 -21.40 18.41
C PHE A 103 -4.55 -20.55 19.41
N ASP A 104 -3.84 -19.74 20.16
CA ASP A 104 -4.40 -18.95 21.24
C ASP A 104 -4.42 -17.47 20.89
N PHE A 105 -5.60 -16.96 20.58
CA PHE A 105 -5.85 -15.56 20.26
C PHE A 105 -5.96 -14.64 21.49
N SER A 106 -5.82 -15.13 22.70
CA SER A 106 -5.86 -14.32 23.94
C SER A 106 -4.57 -13.53 24.18
N GLY A 107 -3.91 -13.06 23.11
CA GLY A 107 -2.68 -12.28 23.16
C GLY A 107 -1.39 -13.12 23.13
N ILE A 108 -1.47 -14.38 22.69
CA ILE A 108 -0.32 -15.26 22.44
C ILE A 108 -0.03 -15.35 20.95
N CYS A 109 -1.07 -15.53 20.14
CA CYS A 109 -0.98 -15.67 18.70
C CYS A 109 -1.85 -14.63 17.98
N ASN A 110 -1.36 -14.11 16.86
CA ASN A 110 -2.18 -13.37 15.90
C ASN A 110 -2.13 -14.01 14.51
N ARG A 111 -3.21 -13.86 13.78
CA ARG A 111 -3.33 -14.29 12.39
C ARG A 111 -3.95 -13.21 11.55
N PHE A 112 -3.31 -12.86 10.44
CA PHE A 112 -3.78 -11.89 9.46
C PHE A 112 -4.02 -12.64 8.15
N ILE A 113 -5.25 -12.59 7.61
CA ILE A 113 -5.68 -13.43 6.49
C ILE A 113 -6.30 -12.64 5.33
N ASP A 114 -6.53 -11.35 5.52
CA ASP A 114 -7.18 -10.49 4.53
C ASP A 114 -6.72 -9.03 4.63
N ALA A 115 -7.27 -8.17 3.78
CA ALA A 115 -6.93 -6.75 3.70
C ALA A 115 -7.28 -5.93 4.96
N ASN A 116 -8.07 -6.46 5.88
CA ASN A 116 -8.28 -5.82 7.18
C ASN A 116 -7.05 -5.98 8.08
N GLY A 117 -6.35 -7.11 7.93
CA GLY A 117 -5.17 -7.45 8.72
C GLY A 117 -3.86 -6.95 8.13
N TYR A 118 -3.75 -6.81 6.81
CA TYR A 118 -2.52 -6.40 6.15
C TYR A 118 -2.75 -5.55 4.89
N SER A 119 -1.75 -4.76 4.53
CA SER A 119 -1.70 -4.04 3.25
C SER A 119 -0.27 -3.74 2.82
N VAL A 120 -0.13 -3.17 1.62
CA VAL A 120 1.17 -2.73 1.08
C VAL A 120 1.44 -1.30 1.49
N ARG A 121 2.71 -0.99 1.79
CA ARG A 121 3.19 0.38 2.00
C ARG A 121 4.58 0.55 1.38
N VAL A 122 4.78 1.64 0.65
CA VAL A 122 6.07 2.02 0.07
C VAL A 122 6.45 3.39 0.59
N GLY A 123 7.48 3.47 1.43
CA GLY A 123 7.86 4.68 2.14
C GLY A 123 6.66 5.27 2.91
N ASP A 124 6.30 6.51 2.59
CA ASP A 124 5.14 7.18 3.19
C ASP A 124 3.81 6.88 2.51
N ALA A 125 3.81 6.19 1.36
CA ALA A 125 2.60 5.87 0.63
C ALA A 125 1.90 4.62 1.20
N ASP A 126 0.78 4.81 1.90
CA ASP A 126 -0.13 3.72 2.29
C ASP A 126 -0.98 3.31 1.08
N LEU A 127 -0.78 2.10 0.59
CA LEU A 127 -1.37 1.59 -0.65
C LEU A 127 -2.59 0.69 -0.42
N ALA A 128 -3.17 0.67 0.77
CA ALA A 128 -4.27 -0.21 1.15
C ALA A 128 -5.48 -0.15 0.19
N THR A 129 -5.75 1.02 -0.41
CA THR A 129 -6.89 1.23 -1.32
C THR A 129 -6.52 1.16 -2.81
N SER A 130 -5.24 1.01 -3.12
CA SER A 130 -4.73 1.07 -4.51
C SER A 130 -4.03 -0.21 -4.94
N TYR A 131 -3.73 -1.11 -3.99
CA TYR A 131 -3.09 -2.39 -4.25
C TYR A 131 -3.80 -3.53 -3.53
N ARG A 132 -3.76 -4.71 -4.13
CA ARG A 132 -4.13 -5.97 -3.49
C ARG A 132 -2.92 -6.90 -3.46
N LEU A 133 -2.83 -7.71 -2.43
CA LEU A 133 -1.87 -8.79 -2.33
C LEU A 133 -2.51 -10.08 -2.83
N THR A 134 -1.79 -10.78 -3.70
CA THR A 134 -2.27 -12.05 -4.27
C THR A 134 -1.13 -13.05 -4.38
N VAL A 135 -1.38 -14.29 -4.00
CA VAL A 135 -0.45 -15.39 -4.25
C VAL A 135 -0.80 -16.00 -5.60
N GLN A 136 0.18 -16.06 -6.49
CA GLN A 136 0.05 -16.68 -7.81
C GLN A 136 1.05 -17.84 -7.95
N ARG A 137 0.60 -18.93 -8.57
CA ARG A 137 1.49 -20.02 -8.95
C ARG A 137 2.13 -19.68 -10.29
N GLN A 138 3.45 -19.67 -10.33
CA GLN A 138 4.26 -19.46 -11.54
C GLN A 138 5.29 -20.57 -11.64
N SER A 139 5.63 -21.00 -12.86
CA SER A 139 6.75 -21.89 -13.23
C SER A 139 7.52 -22.59 -12.08
N GLY A 140 6.82 -23.41 -11.29
CA GLY A 140 7.45 -24.15 -10.20
C GLY A 140 7.65 -23.37 -8.89
N ASP A 141 6.99 -22.22 -8.74
CA ASP A 141 7.04 -21.41 -7.51
C ASP A 141 5.66 -20.84 -7.17
N ASN A 142 5.47 -20.37 -5.94
CA ASN A 142 4.36 -19.48 -5.60
C ASN A 142 4.94 -18.11 -5.28
N VAL A 143 4.44 -17.09 -5.95
CA VAL A 143 4.88 -15.71 -5.78
C VAL A 143 3.78 -14.87 -5.16
N LEU A 144 4.16 -14.04 -4.19
CA LEU A 144 3.30 -13.02 -3.62
C LEU A 144 3.50 -11.73 -4.39
N LEU A 145 2.45 -11.25 -5.03
CA LEU A 145 2.45 -10.03 -5.80
C LEU A 145 1.61 -8.95 -5.13
N ALA A 146 2.11 -7.73 -5.15
CA ALA A 146 1.33 -6.53 -4.91
C ALA A 146 0.87 -5.99 -6.26
N VAL A 147 -0.43 -6.14 -6.54
CA VAL A 147 -1.04 -5.84 -7.84
C VAL A 147 -1.86 -4.55 -7.72
N PRO A 148 -1.62 -3.55 -8.58
CA PRO A 148 -2.41 -2.32 -8.59
C PRO A 148 -3.87 -2.62 -8.94
N THR A 149 -4.79 -1.95 -8.23
CA THR A 149 -6.25 -2.08 -8.45
C THR A 149 -6.83 -0.89 -9.21
N LYS A 150 -6.01 0.13 -9.45
CA LYS A 150 -6.39 1.37 -10.15
C LYS A 150 -5.35 1.72 -11.20
N ALA A 151 -5.78 2.28 -12.32
CA ALA A 151 -4.87 2.83 -13.31
C ALA A 151 -4.00 3.94 -12.68
N GLY A 152 -2.72 3.95 -13.00
CA GLY A 152 -1.77 4.95 -12.49
C GLY A 152 -1.34 4.76 -11.03
N ALA A 153 -1.76 3.70 -10.34
CA ALA A 153 -1.34 3.44 -8.96
C ALA A 153 0.15 3.06 -8.83
N GLY A 154 0.77 2.63 -9.92
CA GLY A 154 2.16 2.21 -9.96
C GLY A 154 2.33 0.80 -10.55
N PRO A 155 3.56 0.25 -10.55
CA PRO A 155 3.86 -1.06 -11.13
C PRO A 155 3.36 -2.21 -10.23
N GLU A 156 3.15 -3.37 -10.83
CA GLU A 156 3.09 -4.61 -10.08
C GLU A 156 4.44 -4.89 -9.40
N MET A 157 4.42 -5.39 -8.17
CA MET A 157 5.62 -5.62 -7.39
C MET A 157 5.66 -7.05 -6.87
N LEU A 158 6.78 -7.74 -7.12
CA LEU A 158 7.08 -9.00 -6.47
C LEU A 158 7.49 -8.73 -5.02
N VAL A 159 6.79 -9.35 -4.09
CA VAL A 159 6.95 -9.12 -2.63
C VAL A 159 7.70 -10.26 -1.96
N ALA A 160 7.31 -11.51 -2.27
CA ALA A 160 7.88 -12.72 -1.65
C ALA A 160 7.65 -13.93 -2.57
N ARG A 161 8.38 -15.02 -2.31
CA ARG A 161 8.19 -16.29 -3.02
C ARG A 161 8.43 -17.49 -2.09
N THR A 162 7.93 -18.67 -2.49
CA THR A 162 8.14 -19.91 -1.74
C THR A 162 9.47 -20.61 -2.04
N GLN A 163 10.22 -20.15 -3.06
CA GLN A 163 11.48 -20.74 -3.51
C GLN A 163 11.32 -22.21 -3.96
N GLY A 164 10.20 -22.53 -4.56
CA GLY A 164 9.87 -23.83 -5.10
C GLY A 164 8.38 -24.13 -5.04
N SER A 165 7.97 -25.17 -5.77
CA SER A 165 6.60 -25.67 -5.78
C SER A 165 6.38 -26.72 -4.70
N GLY A 166 5.17 -26.80 -4.16
CA GLY A 166 4.79 -27.78 -3.17
C GLY A 166 3.30 -27.71 -2.88
N SER A 167 2.83 -28.63 -2.05
CA SER A 167 1.48 -28.66 -1.51
C SER A 167 1.46 -28.23 -0.05
N GLY A 168 0.30 -27.81 0.45
CA GLY A 168 0.13 -27.40 1.85
C GLY A 168 0.51 -25.95 2.11
N PHE A 169 0.85 -25.65 3.35
CA PHE A 169 1.20 -24.33 3.81
C PHE A 169 2.70 -24.09 3.57
N LEU A 170 3.04 -23.26 2.59
CA LEU A 170 4.42 -23.03 2.20
C LEU A 170 4.89 -21.67 2.70
N GLN A 171 6.11 -21.61 3.25
CA GLN A 171 6.69 -20.36 3.70
C GLN A 171 6.96 -19.43 2.50
N LEU A 172 6.51 -18.19 2.60
CA LEU A 172 6.86 -17.10 1.68
C LEU A 172 8.05 -16.34 2.26
N VAL A 173 9.14 -16.30 1.51
CA VAL A 173 10.37 -15.57 1.86
C VAL A 173 10.35 -14.23 1.11
N PHE A 174 10.54 -13.15 1.82
CA PHE A 174 10.58 -11.81 1.21
C PHE A 174 11.67 -11.67 0.17
N GLU A 175 11.36 -10.97 -0.91
CA GLU A 175 12.35 -10.43 -1.82
C GLU A 175 13.17 -9.31 -1.14
N PRO A 176 14.39 -9.05 -1.60
CA PRO A 176 15.23 -8.01 -1.03
C PRO A 176 14.54 -6.64 -0.94
N GLY A 177 14.69 -5.99 0.22
CA GLY A 177 14.11 -4.69 0.51
C GLY A 177 12.66 -4.71 1.03
N TRP A 178 12.03 -5.89 1.14
CA TRP A 178 10.73 -6.05 1.78
C TRP A 178 10.87 -6.53 3.23
N GLN A 179 9.99 -6.03 4.08
CA GLN A 179 9.88 -6.40 5.49
C GLN A 179 8.46 -6.18 6.00
N LEU A 180 8.14 -6.64 7.19
CA LEU A 180 6.92 -6.26 7.89
C LEU A 180 7.14 -5.00 8.72
N LYS A 181 6.12 -4.15 8.80
CA LYS A 181 6.01 -3.08 9.78
C LYS A 181 4.62 -3.05 10.39
N ARG A 182 4.50 -2.52 11.60
CA ARG A 182 3.21 -2.36 12.27
C ARG A 182 2.58 -1.05 11.83
N ARG A 183 1.28 -1.06 11.48
CA ARG A 183 0.53 0.18 11.34
C ARG A 183 0.39 0.84 12.70
N ALA A 184 0.68 2.13 12.79
CA ALA A 184 0.53 2.91 14.01
C ALA A 184 -0.24 4.20 13.74
N PHE A 185 -0.92 4.71 14.77
CA PHE A 185 -1.62 5.98 14.75
C PHE A 185 -1.44 6.67 16.11
N GLY A 186 -1.01 7.94 16.11
CA GLY A 186 -0.80 8.70 17.36
C GLY A 186 0.15 8.01 18.35
N GLY A 187 1.20 7.34 17.84
CA GLY A 187 2.17 6.60 18.67
C GLY A 187 1.67 5.23 19.17
N ARG A 188 0.44 4.81 18.82
CA ARG A 188 -0.12 3.51 19.22
C ARG A 188 -0.09 2.51 18.08
N ASN A 189 0.42 1.32 18.34
CA ASN A 189 0.37 0.20 17.39
C ASN A 189 -1.07 -0.29 17.21
N LEU A 190 -1.44 -0.56 15.97
CA LEU A 190 -2.74 -1.11 15.59
C LEU A 190 -2.63 -2.60 15.24
N GLY A 191 -3.77 -3.28 15.18
CA GLY A 191 -3.87 -4.69 14.80
C GLY A 191 -3.71 -4.95 13.29
N HIS A 192 -2.86 -4.19 12.60
CA HIS A 192 -2.65 -4.27 11.16
C HIS A 192 -1.16 -4.23 10.84
N VAL A 193 -0.71 -5.01 9.88
CA VAL A 193 0.67 -5.06 9.43
C VAL A 193 0.82 -4.58 8.00
N TYR A 194 1.92 -3.89 7.71
CA TYR A 194 2.31 -3.53 6.36
C TYR A 194 3.33 -4.52 5.83
N LEU A 195 3.13 -4.97 4.59
CA LEU A 195 4.24 -5.45 3.77
C LEU A 195 4.90 -4.19 3.21
N TYR A 196 6.06 -3.88 3.75
CA TYR A 196 6.71 -2.58 3.66
C TYR A 196 8.02 -2.65 2.88
N ARG A 197 8.29 -1.61 2.12
CA ARG A 197 9.63 -1.30 1.59
C ARG A 197 9.86 0.21 1.59
N ASP A 198 11.13 0.62 1.64
CA ASP A 198 11.49 2.04 1.76
C ASP A 198 11.22 2.84 0.48
N ALA A 199 11.46 2.24 -0.68
CA ALA A 199 11.33 2.91 -1.97
C ALA A 199 10.65 2.00 -3.00
N TRP A 200 10.07 2.60 -4.02
CA TRP A 200 9.54 1.86 -5.16
C TRP A 200 10.64 1.00 -5.79
N PRO A 201 10.33 -0.21 -6.26
CA PRO A 201 11.30 -0.99 -7.01
C PRO A 201 11.72 -0.17 -8.22
N ALA A 202 13.02 -0.20 -8.57
CA ALA A 202 13.45 0.27 -9.88
C ALA A 202 12.54 -0.43 -10.90
N ALA A 203 11.92 0.36 -11.79
CA ALA A 203 10.94 -0.16 -12.74
C ALA A 203 11.46 -1.44 -13.32
N ALA A 204 10.78 -2.56 -13.06
CA ALA A 204 11.14 -3.83 -13.67
C ALA A 204 11.14 -3.56 -15.16
N ILE A 205 12.28 -3.78 -15.81
CA ILE A 205 12.42 -3.68 -17.26
C ILE A 205 11.31 -4.55 -17.82
N GLN A 206 10.27 -3.91 -18.36
CA GLN A 206 9.17 -4.63 -18.99
C GLN A 206 9.80 -5.41 -20.15
N PRO A 207 9.71 -6.75 -20.20
CA PRO A 207 10.24 -7.48 -21.34
C PRO A 207 9.40 -7.08 -22.55
N GLY A 208 9.95 -6.24 -23.43
CA GLY A 208 9.27 -5.84 -24.67
C GLY A 208 9.39 -4.37 -25.08
N LEU A 209 9.91 -3.48 -24.24
CA LEU A 209 10.23 -2.14 -24.71
C LEU A 209 11.71 -2.10 -25.12
N PRO A 210 12.05 -1.68 -26.38
CA PRO A 210 13.43 -1.53 -26.81
C PRO A 210 14.11 -0.49 -25.90
N VAL A 211 15.22 -0.88 -25.29
CA VAL A 211 16.12 0.03 -24.59
C VAL A 211 16.52 1.11 -25.61
N ALA A 212 16.12 2.35 -25.35
CA ALA A 212 16.58 3.46 -26.19
C ALA A 212 18.10 3.47 -26.17
N ALA A 213 18.71 3.25 -27.32
CA ALA A 213 20.14 3.31 -27.48
C ALA A 213 20.64 4.71 -27.09
N PRO A 214 21.75 4.83 -26.37
CA PRO A 214 22.30 6.12 -26.03
C PRO A 214 22.56 6.89 -27.34
N SER A 215 22.02 8.10 -27.43
CA SER A 215 22.22 8.98 -28.57
C SER A 215 23.73 9.21 -28.79
N PRO A 216 24.25 9.08 -29.99
CA PRO A 216 25.64 9.36 -30.24
C PRO A 216 25.94 10.82 -29.95
N ILE A 217 26.91 11.07 -29.10
CA ILE A 217 27.43 12.39 -28.82
C ILE A 217 27.99 12.93 -30.15
N SER A 218 27.33 13.92 -30.74
CA SER A 218 27.81 14.64 -31.89
C SER A 218 29.15 15.27 -31.53
N GLY A 219 30.23 14.65 -32.04
CA GLY A 219 31.59 15.12 -31.87
C GLY A 219 31.76 16.51 -32.46
N LEU A 220 32.35 17.40 -31.70
CA LEU A 220 32.88 18.68 -32.10
C LEU A 220 33.89 18.49 -33.25
N SER A 221 33.53 18.90 -34.47
CA SER A 221 34.47 19.13 -35.55
C SER A 221 35.33 20.35 -35.19
N GLY A 222 36.52 20.10 -34.66
CA GLY A 222 37.56 21.09 -34.54
C GLY A 222 38.29 21.21 -35.85
N THR A 223 38.00 22.22 -36.64
CA THR A 223 38.89 22.72 -37.69
C THR A 223 40.02 23.50 -37.05
N GLY A 224 41.20 22.94 -37.07
CA GLY A 224 42.43 23.64 -36.71
C GLY A 224 43.40 23.56 -37.91
N ARG A 225 43.81 24.72 -38.36
CA ARG A 225 44.88 24.95 -39.31
C ARG A 225 46.22 24.56 -38.72
#